data_87095a94427a1a7db7098b544e6ddfe7
#
_entry.id   87095a94427a1a7db7098b544e6ddfe7
#
_cell.length_a   1.000
_cell.length_b   1.000
_cell.length_c   1.000
_cell.angle_alpha   90.00
_cell.angle_beta   90.00
_cell.angle_gamma   90.00
#
_symmetry.space_group_name_H-M   'P 1'
#
loop_
_entity.id
_entity.type
_entity.pdbx_description
1 polymer ?
#
loop_
_entity_poly.entity_id
_entity_poly.type
_entity_poly.pdbx_seq_one_letter_code
_entity_poly.pdbx_strand_id
1 'polypeptide(L)'
;MNIAIFRGYLVLLQAMFLVLYASHLQAIEIGIHVGMILVLAALTIMVFTVPRPQLGAPWFLSLLTLGNGSILFGTMPQAPDIAIMIGALILLLAMASYIPSIPHFAIVSGLLIGGYGWSLYQANLLQTSAALLLPALLCVTLVYLSKMGIFQAELQRLSDDKSRQPSTKDPLTGLANRAHFLEQLGRVIQYRYLNRNFHFAVLFIDLDGFKPVNDKLGHKAGDAVLRHAARLLQGCVRKGDLVGRYGGDEFTVLLNHVKSPADVARVAETILARVRTPIDVGEPVVVGASIGIAMSTNLHEGPEDLIRDADGAMYRAKAQGKNSYAFSDESDISKEELKERWKRVVKMNWSSRAL
;
A
#
# COMPACT_ATOMS: atom_id res chain seq x y z
N MET A 1 -2.14 15.92 -2.34
CA MET A 1 -2.64 17.29 -2.64
C MET A 1 -3.73 17.19 -3.69
N ASN A 2 -4.88 17.86 -3.48
CA ASN A 2 -6.01 17.81 -4.44
C ASN A 2 -5.54 18.43 -5.77
N ILE A 3 -5.77 17.70 -6.90
CA ILE A 3 -5.31 18.10 -8.24
C ILE A 3 -5.87 19.47 -8.66
N ALA A 4 -7.11 19.79 -8.23
CA ALA A 4 -7.71 21.09 -8.49
C ALA A 4 -6.94 22.21 -7.79
N ILE A 5 -6.52 22.01 -6.54
CA ILE A 5 -5.71 22.97 -5.78
C ILE A 5 -4.33 23.14 -6.44
N PHE A 6 -3.71 22.04 -6.90
CA PHE A 6 -2.42 22.09 -7.57
C PHE A 6 -2.46 22.86 -8.91
N ARG A 7 -3.50 22.59 -9.73
CA ARG A 7 -3.74 23.38 -10.96
C ARG A 7 -3.98 24.85 -10.66
N GLY A 8 -4.83 25.15 -9.67
CA GLY A 8 -5.09 26.53 -9.26
C GLY A 8 -3.82 27.27 -8.84
N TYR A 9 -2.93 26.58 -8.13
CA TYR A 9 -1.65 27.14 -7.72
C TYR A 9 -0.73 27.41 -8.92
N LEU A 10 -0.60 26.49 -9.88
CA LEU A 10 0.20 26.71 -11.09
C LEU A 10 -0.34 27.86 -11.95
N VAL A 11 -1.67 27.97 -12.07
CA VAL A 11 -2.31 29.09 -12.78
C VAL A 11 -2.06 30.41 -12.07
N LEU A 12 -2.12 30.46 -10.74
CA LEU A 12 -1.82 31.66 -9.95
C LEU A 12 -0.36 32.09 -10.16
N LEU A 13 0.59 31.16 -10.10
CA LEU A 13 2.00 31.43 -10.36
C LEU A 13 2.21 31.98 -11.78
N GLN A 14 1.53 31.39 -12.77
CA GLN A 14 1.61 31.85 -14.16
C GLN A 14 1.02 33.26 -14.33
N ALA A 15 -0.10 33.56 -13.66
CA ALA A 15 -0.69 34.90 -13.65
C ALA A 15 0.25 35.95 -13.01
N MET A 16 0.94 35.59 -11.92
CA MET A 16 1.95 36.43 -11.28
C MET A 16 3.11 36.74 -12.24
N PHE A 17 3.56 35.71 -13.01
CA PHE A 17 4.56 35.93 -14.07
C PHE A 17 4.09 36.92 -15.14
N LEU A 18 2.83 36.78 -15.58
CA LEU A 18 2.24 37.68 -16.57
C LEU A 18 2.19 39.11 -16.06
N VAL A 19 1.85 39.33 -14.78
CA VAL A 19 1.84 40.66 -14.16
C VAL A 19 3.24 41.27 -14.05
N LEU A 20 4.23 40.47 -13.61
CA LEU A 20 5.63 40.88 -13.56
C LEU A 20 6.16 41.24 -14.94
N TYR A 21 5.82 40.46 -15.95
CA TYR A 21 6.20 40.73 -17.34
C TYR A 21 5.51 42.00 -17.85
N ALA A 22 4.20 42.16 -17.61
CA ALA A 22 3.44 43.36 -18.02
C ALA A 22 3.97 44.65 -17.43
N SER A 23 4.51 44.64 -16.21
CA SER A 23 5.15 45.81 -15.59
C SER A 23 6.43 46.25 -16.28
N HIS A 24 7.03 45.39 -17.15
CA HIS A 24 8.26 45.65 -17.92
C HIS A 24 8.04 46.10 -19.36
N LEU A 25 6.78 46.17 -19.81
CA LEU A 25 6.43 46.39 -21.21
C LEU A 25 6.85 47.76 -21.80
N GLN A 26 7.29 48.72 -20.98
CA GLN A 26 7.61 50.10 -21.48
C GLN A 26 8.97 50.23 -22.20
N ALA A 27 9.83 49.18 -22.22
CA ALA A 27 11.23 49.30 -22.63
C ALA A 27 11.65 48.51 -23.87
N ILE A 28 10.78 47.70 -24.48
CA ILE A 28 11.17 46.74 -25.52
C ILE A 28 10.35 46.86 -26.83
N GLU A 29 10.91 46.54 -27.98
CA GLU A 29 10.22 46.55 -29.29
C GLU A 29 8.95 45.65 -29.29
N ILE A 30 7.86 46.14 -29.87
CA ILE A 30 6.51 45.53 -29.87
C ILE A 30 6.54 44.08 -30.41
N GLY A 31 7.39 43.78 -31.38
CA GLY A 31 7.48 42.44 -31.99
C GLY A 31 7.94 41.35 -31.02
N ILE A 32 8.90 41.69 -30.14
CA ILE A 32 9.42 40.75 -29.12
C ILE A 32 8.35 40.48 -28.06
N HIS A 33 7.62 41.51 -27.67
CA HIS A 33 6.54 41.39 -26.70
C HIS A 33 5.43 40.44 -27.15
N VAL A 34 5.00 40.55 -28.41
CA VAL A 34 3.96 39.66 -28.96
C VAL A 34 4.43 38.21 -28.93
N GLY A 35 5.69 37.92 -29.33
CA GLY A 35 6.24 36.58 -29.26
C GLY A 35 6.25 35.98 -27.83
N MET A 36 6.65 36.80 -26.86
CA MET A 36 6.75 36.35 -25.46
C MET A 36 5.39 36.17 -24.81
N ILE A 37 4.41 37.03 -25.11
CA ILE A 37 3.01 36.83 -24.66
C ILE A 37 2.44 35.53 -25.23
N LEU A 38 2.71 35.22 -26.49
CA LEU A 38 2.28 33.97 -27.12
C LEU A 38 2.89 32.74 -26.43
N VAL A 39 4.18 32.78 -26.06
CA VAL A 39 4.83 31.70 -25.34
C VAL A 39 4.24 31.53 -23.93
N LEU A 40 4.02 32.64 -23.19
CA LEU A 40 3.37 32.61 -21.88
C LEU A 40 1.94 32.05 -21.98
N ALA A 41 1.18 32.47 -22.98
CA ALA A 41 -0.15 31.91 -23.24
C ALA A 41 -0.12 30.41 -23.54
N ALA A 42 0.84 29.96 -24.39
CA ALA A 42 1.03 28.55 -24.68
C ALA A 42 1.39 27.73 -23.43
N LEU A 43 2.29 28.24 -22.57
CA LEU A 43 2.63 27.60 -21.30
C LEU A 43 1.44 27.52 -20.36
N THR A 44 0.59 28.57 -20.34
CA THR A 44 -0.65 28.58 -19.54
C THR A 44 -1.65 27.55 -20.06
N ILE A 45 -1.89 27.51 -21.37
CA ILE A 45 -2.77 26.51 -22.01
C ILE A 45 -2.29 25.10 -21.70
N MET A 46 -0.97 24.88 -21.74
CA MET A 46 -0.37 23.58 -21.42
C MET A 46 -0.70 23.09 -20.00
N VAL A 47 -0.81 23.97 -19.01
CA VAL A 47 -1.24 23.59 -17.64
C VAL A 47 -2.66 23.02 -17.63
N PHE A 48 -3.54 23.48 -18.50
CA PHE A 48 -4.93 23.00 -18.59
C PHE A 48 -5.07 21.73 -19.43
N THR A 49 -4.26 21.59 -20.48
CA THR A 49 -4.41 20.51 -21.48
C THR A 49 -3.65 19.23 -21.11
N VAL A 50 -2.58 19.33 -20.33
CA VAL A 50 -1.79 18.16 -19.92
C VAL A 50 -2.62 17.19 -19.08
N PRO A 51 -2.60 15.87 -19.39
CA PRO A 51 -3.31 14.85 -18.63
C PRO A 51 -2.94 14.85 -17.13
N ARG A 52 -3.91 14.56 -16.28
CA ARG A 52 -3.74 14.58 -14.81
C ARG A 52 -2.49 13.86 -14.29
N PRO A 53 -2.13 12.64 -14.74
CA PRO A 53 -0.96 11.94 -14.24
C PRO A 53 0.38 12.63 -14.62
N GLN A 54 0.38 13.47 -15.66
CA GLN A 54 1.59 14.13 -16.15
C GLN A 54 1.83 15.52 -15.55
N LEU A 55 0.84 16.12 -14.91
CA LEU A 55 0.96 17.46 -14.29
C LEU A 55 2.06 17.55 -13.22
N GLY A 56 2.29 16.46 -12.49
CA GLY A 56 3.37 16.35 -11.50
C GLY A 56 4.66 15.77 -12.06
N ALA A 57 4.72 15.44 -13.36
CA ALA A 57 5.91 14.86 -13.96
C ALA A 57 7.08 15.84 -13.92
N PRO A 58 8.29 15.39 -13.56
CA PRO A 58 9.47 16.28 -13.45
C PRO A 58 9.76 17.04 -14.74
N TRP A 59 9.62 16.41 -15.91
CA TRP A 59 9.86 17.04 -17.21
C TRP A 59 8.89 18.19 -17.50
N PHE A 60 7.59 18.04 -17.14
CA PHE A 60 6.59 19.07 -17.35
C PHE A 60 6.86 20.31 -16.51
N LEU A 61 7.10 20.12 -15.21
CA LEU A 61 7.40 21.20 -14.28
C LEU A 61 8.73 21.87 -14.62
N SER A 62 9.73 21.10 -15.06
CA SER A 62 11.01 21.65 -15.53
C SER A 62 10.83 22.52 -16.77
N LEU A 63 10.07 22.06 -17.76
CA LEU A 63 9.81 22.81 -18.99
C LEU A 63 9.07 24.11 -18.70
N LEU A 64 8.02 24.05 -17.84
CA LEU A 64 7.25 25.22 -17.44
C LEU A 64 8.12 26.26 -16.73
N THR A 65 8.98 25.81 -15.80
CA THR A 65 9.84 26.69 -15.00
C THR A 65 10.94 27.32 -15.85
N LEU A 66 11.63 26.51 -16.68
CA LEU A 66 12.70 27.00 -17.57
C LEU A 66 12.16 27.92 -18.66
N GLY A 67 10.97 27.62 -19.23
CA GLY A 67 10.32 28.46 -20.21
C GLY A 67 10.02 29.87 -19.65
N ASN A 68 9.43 29.95 -18.47
CA ASN A 68 9.20 31.24 -17.81
C ASN A 68 10.52 31.96 -17.46
N GLY A 69 11.54 31.22 -17.01
CA GLY A 69 12.86 31.76 -16.69
C GLY A 69 13.56 32.36 -17.91
N SER A 70 13.53 31.67 -19.05
CA SER A 70 14.15 32.14 -20.31
C SER A 70 13.52 33.42 -20.78
N ILE A 71 12.19 33.56 -20.73
CA ILE A 71 11.49 34.78 -21.11
C ILE A 71 11.91 35.92 -20.18
N LEU A 72 11.86 35.70 -18.88
CA LEU A 72 12.07 36.76 -17.88
C LEU A 72 13.53 37.26 -17.91
N PHE A 73 14.50 36.35 -17.88
CA PHE A 73 15.91 36.73 -17.85
C PHE A 73 16.44 37.28 -19.21
N GLY A 74 15.82 36.93 -20.33
CA GLY A 74 16.13 37.48 -21.62
C GLY A 74 15.75 38.96 -21.76
N THR A 75 14.78 39.45 -20.98
CA THR A 75 14.29 40.84 -21.04
C THR A 75 14.85 41.75 -19.97
N MET A 76 15.27 41.21 -18.83
CA MET A 76 15.72 42.00 -17.66
C MET A 76 16.91 42.94 -17.93
N PRO A 77 17.94 42.62 -18.74
CA PRO A 77 19.03 43.54 -18.97
C PRO A 77 18.65 44.90 -19.57
N GLN A 78 17.47 44.98 -20.19
CA GLN A 78 16.99 46.20 -20.84
C GLN A 78 16.24 47.14 -19.87
N ALA A 79 15.77 46.63 -18.70
CA ALA A 79 15.11 47.42 -17.67
C ALA A 79 15.45 46.87 -16.27
N PRO A 80 16.65 47.20 -15.75
CA PRO A 80 17.19 46.59 -14.55
C PRO A 80 16.55 47.12 -13.26
N ASP A 81 15.31 46.74 -12.99
CA ASP A 81 14.71 46.93 -11.68
C ASP A 81 15.04 45.72 -10.77
N ILE A 82 15.94 45.96 -9.80
CA ILE A 82 16.43 44.94 -8.88
C ILE A 82 15.29 44.27 -8.11
N ALA A 83 14.27 44.98 -7.73
CA ALA A 83 13.15 44.44 -6.96
C ALA A 83 12.34 43.42 -7.79
N ILE A 84 12.15 43.71 -9.08
CA ILE A 84 11.46 42.82 -10.02
C ILE A 84 12.31 41.60 -10.30
N MET A 85 13.62 41.76 -10.49
CA MET A 85 14.55 40.65 -10.69
C MET A 85 14.55 39.67 -9.49
N ILE A 86 14.56 40.18 -8.27
CA ILE A 86 14.45 39.34 -7.05
C ILE A 86 13.10 38.65 -6.99
N GLY A 87 12.00 39.37 -7.21
CA GLY A 87 10.66 38.81 -7.21
C GLY A 87 10.51 37.66 -8.23
N ALA A 88 11.04 37.86 -9.41
CA ALA A 88 11.06 36.87 -10.47
C ALA A 88 11.85 35.59 -10.09
N LEU A 89 13.04 35.77 -9.53
CA LEU A 89 13.85 34.64 -9.09
C LEU A 89 13.16 33.85 -7.99
N ILE A 90 12.58 34.52 -6.98
CA ILE A 90 11.82 33.88 -5.90
C ILE A 90 10.66 33.07 -6.48
N LEU A 91 9.92 33.65 -7.44
CA LEU A 91 8.78 32.98 -8.06
C LEU A 91 9.21 31.72 -8.86
N LEU A 92 10.31 31.83 -9.62
CA LEU A 92 10.88 30.70 -10.37
C LEU A 92 11.37 29.57 -9.44
N LEU A 93 12.03 29.93 -8.34
CA LEU A 93 12.46 28.95 -7.33
C LEU A 93 11.27 28.29 -6.63
N ALA A 94 10.21 29.06 -6.37
CA ALA A 94 8.96 28.52 -5.85
C ALA A 94 8.35 27.50 -6.83
N MET A 95 8.32 27.78 -8.14
CA MET A 95 7.89 26.81 -9.15
C MET A 95 8.80 25.59 -9.19
N ALA A 96 10.13 25.78 -9.19
CA ALA A 96 11.09 24.68 -9.19
C ALA A 96 10.92 23.76 -7.96
N SER A 97 10.50 24.30 -6.82
CA SER A 97 10.30 23.53 -5.58
C SER A 97 9.24 22.44 -5.72
N TYR A 98 8.31 22.53 -6.68
CA TYR A 98 7.31 21.51 -6.99
C TYR A 98 7.84 20.35 -7.84
N ILE A 99 9.06 20.45 -8.39
CA ILE A 99 9.68 19.36 -9.14
C ILE A 99 9.97 18.21 -8.16
N PRO A 100 9.33 17.03 -8.32
CA PRO A 100 9.44 15.95 -7.33
C PRO A 100 10.81 15.27 -7.35
N SER A 101 11.49 15.27 -8.52
CA SER A 101 12.79 14.62 -8.69
C SER A 101 13.93 15.54 -8.25
N ILE A 102 14.75 15.08 -7.29
CA ILE A 102 15.89 15.82 -6.78
C ILE A 102 16.89 16.20 -7.88
N PRO A 103 17.31 15.29 -8.82
CA PRO A 103 18.21 15.66 -9.91
C PRO A 103 17.63 16.74 -10.84
N HIS A 104 16.35 16.63 -11.20
CA HIS A 104 15.71 17.64 -12.05
C HIS A 104 15.62 18.98 -11.33
N PHE A 105 15.26 18.99 -10.03
CA PHE A 105 15.24 20.20 -9.22
C PHE A 105 16.63 20.88 -9.18
N ALA A 106 17.71 20.12 -8.96
CA ALA A 106 19.08 20.65 -8.91
C ALA A 106 19.49 21.27 -10.25
N ILE A 107 19.22 20.58 -11.37
CA ILE A 107 19.54 21.07 -12.71
C ILE A 107 18.78 22.36 -13.02
N VAL A 108 17.45 22.36 -12.81
CA VAL A 108 16.60 23.52 -13.09
C VAL A 108 17.00 24.72 -12.23
N SER A 109 17.22 24.51 -10.92
CA SER A 109 17.66 25.58 -10.02
C SER A 109 19.03 26.14 -10.40
N GLY A 110 19.97 25.28 -10.81
CA GLY A 110 21.29 25.69 -11.31
C GLY A 110 21.20 26.55 -12.58
N LEU A 111 20.35 26.15 -13.54
CA LEU A 111 20.12 26.91 -14.77
C LEU A 111 19.44 28.27 -14.49
N LEU A 112 18.49 28.31 -13.56
CA LEU A 112 17.84 29.57 -13.16
C LEU A 112 18.82 30.55 -12.48
N ILE A 113 19.66 30.07 -11.57
CA ILE A 113 20.66 30.90 -10.89
C ILE A 113 21.72 31.38 -11.91
N GLY A 114 22.16 30.51 -12.82
CA GLY A 114 23.09 30.86 -13.88
C GLY A 114 22.53 31.91 -14.84
N GLY A 115 21.25 31.74 -15.27
CA GLY A 115 20.55 32.73 -16.12
C GLY A 115 20.37 34.07 -15.40
N TYR A 116 20.02 34.03 -14.12
CA TYR A 116 19.93 35.23 -13.28
C TYR A 116 21.28 35.95 -13.17
N GLY A 117 22.36 35.22 -12.87
CA GLY A 117 23.71 35.76 -12.79
C GLY A 117 24.16 36.38 -14.12
N TRP A 118 23.85 35.75 -15.26
CA TRP A 118 24.11 36.28 -16.60
C TRP A 118 23.35 37.59 -16.86
N SER A 119 22.08 37.67 -16.46
CA SER A 119 21.28 38.89 -16.60
C SER A 119 21.84 40.04 -15.77
N LEU A 120 22.29 39.78 -14.53
CA LEU A 120 22.97 40.77 -13.67
C LEU A 120 24.31 41.26 -14.30
N TYR A 121 25.06 40.36 -14.92
CA TYR A 121 26.28 40.69 -15.62
C TYR A 121 26.01 41.66 -16.82
N GLN A 122 25.02 41.34 -17.64
CA GLN A 122 24.61 42.17 -18.78
C GLN A 122 24.11 43.55 -18.33
N ALA A 123 23.45 43.64 -17.18
CA ALA A 123 22.96 44.90 -16.62
C ALA A 123 24.04 45.74 -15.89
N ASN A 124 25.30 45.32 -15.89
CA ASN A 124 26.43 45.93 -15.16
C ASN A 124 26.17 46.07 -13.62
N LEU A 125 25.33 45.18 -13.06
CA LEU A 125 24.97 45.21 -11.65
C LEU A 125 25.76 44.18 -10.82
N LEU A 126 26.86 43.65 -11.35
CA LEU A 126 27.59 42.51 -10.74
C LEU A 126 28.18 42.86 -9.36
N GLN A 127 28.56 44.12 -9.12
CA GLN A 127 29.11 44.52 -7.81
C GLN A 127 28.06 44.60 -6.70
N THR A 128 26.81 44.91 -7.03
CA THR A 128 25.68 44.87 -6.08
C THR A 128 25.05 43.50 -5.98
N SER A 129 25.35 42.60 -6.89
CA SER A 129 24.68 41.32 -7.09
C SER A 129 25.11 40.20 -6.13
N ALA A 130 26.31 40.27 -5.54
CA ALA A 130 26.75 39.28 -4.57
C ALA A 130 25.80 39.18 -3.37
N ALA A 131 25.26 40.33 -2.89
CA ALA A 131 24.27 40.42 -1.84
C ALA A 131 22.91 39.78 -2.23
N LEU A 132 22.59 39.68 -3.51
CA LEU A 132 21.34 39.14 -4.03
C LEU A 132 21.43 37.65 -4.40
N LEU A 133 22.61 37.20 -4.85
CA LEU A 133 22.84 35.79 -5.16
C LEU A 133 22.94 34.90 -3.93
N LEU A 134 23.51 35.41 -2.83
CA LEU A 134 23.62 34.67 -1.58
C LEU A 134 22.27 34.19 -1.00
N PRO A 135 21.23 35.06 -0.85
CA PRO A 135 19.92 34.60 -0.39
C PRO A 135 19.26 33.59 -1.32
N ALA A 136 19.41 33.76 -2.64
CA ALA A 136 18.88 32.83 -3.63
C ALA A 136 19.53 31.44 -3.51
N LEU A 137 20.86 31.41 -3.40
CA LEU A 137 21.60 30.18 -3.17
C LEU A 137 21.21 29.51 -1.85
N LEU A 138 21.05 30.31 -0.79
CA LEU A 138 20.58 29.81 0.51
C LEU A 138 19.18 29.19 0.40
N CYS A 139 18.24 29.85 -0.24
CA CYS A 139 16.89 29.33 -0.47
C CYS A 139 16.92 27.99 -1.22
N VAL A 140 17.68 27.90 -2.33
CA VAL A 140 17.83 26.65 -3.08
C VAL A 140 18.43 25.54 -2.21
N THR A 141 19.46 25.87 -1.43
CA THR A 141 20.10 24.92 -0.52
C THR A 141 19.12 24.42 0.54
N LEU A 142 18.34 25.31 1.15
CA LEU A 142 17.32 24.93 2.15
C LEU A 142 16.22 24.04 1.55
N VAL A 143 15.73 24.37 0.36
CA VAL A 143 14.75 23.53 -0.36
C VAL A 143 15.35 22.19 -0.72
N TYR A 144 16.61 22.14 -1.18
CA TYR A 144 17.31 20.90 -1.47
C TYR A 144 17.47 20.03 -0.23
N LEU A 145 17.93 20.59 0.90
CA LEU A 145 18.07 19.85 2.15
C LEU A 145 16.72 19.34 2.69
N SER A 146 15.67 20.14 2.57
CA SER A 146 14.30 19.71 2.93
C SER A 146 13.83 18.54 2.08
N LYS A 147 14.03 18.61 0.74
CA LYS A 147 13.71 17.49 -0.16
C LYS A 147 14.50 16.22 0.13
N MET A 148 15.80 16.37 0.43
CA MET A 148 16.65 15.24 0.83
C MET A 148 16.16 14.60 2.13
N GLY A 149 15.76 15.41 3.12
CA GLY A 149 15.20 14.92 4.39
C GLY A 149 13.91 14.13 4.18
N ILE A 150 12.98 14.66 3.37
CA ILE A 150 11.74 13.96 3.01
C ILE A 150 12.03 12.66 2.26
N PHE A 151 12.95 12.67 1.30
CA PHE A 151 13.35 11.49 0.54
C PHE A 151 14.00 10.42 1.42
N GLN A 152 14.89 10.82 2.34
CA GLN A 152 15.50 9.89 3.30
C GLN A 152 14.47 9.29 4.26
N ALA A 153 13.52 10.10 4.76
CA ALA A 153 12.43 9.63 5.60
C ALA A 153 11.54 8.61 4.87
N GLU A 154 11.26 8.83 3.58
CA GLU A 154 10.48 7.90 2.76
C GLU A 154 11.25 6.59 2.48
N LEU A 155 12.55 6.68 2.16
CA LEU A 155 13.41 5.50 2.02
C LEU A 155 13.48 4.70 3.33
N GLN A 156 13.53 5.38 4.47
CA GLN A 156 13.55 4.74 5.77
C GLN A 156 12.22 4.05 6.07
N ARG A 157 11.08 4.68 5.75
CA ARG A 157 9.75 4.05 5.82
C ARG A 157 9.65 2.81 4.94
N LEU A 158 10.09 2.89 3.68
CA LEU A 158 10.10 1.75 2.75
C LEU A 158 11.04 0.63 3.20
N SER A 159 12.16 0.98 3.85
CA SER A 159 13.09 0.03 4.47
C SER A 159 12.48 -0.63 5.69
N ASP A 160 11.80 0.14 6.53
CA ASP A 160 11.09 -0.34 7.72
C ASP A 160 9.90 -1.22 7.34
N ASP A 161 9.16 -0.89 6.27
CA ASP A 161 8.09 -1.73 5.72
C ASP A 161 8.64 -3.02 5.08
N LYS A 162 9.82 -3.00 4.47
CA LYS A 162 10.51 -4.21 3.98
C LYS A 162 11.05 -5.08 5.12
N SER A 163 11.54 -4.49 6.19
CA SER A 163 11.97 -5.23 7.39
C SER A 163 10.77 -5.70 8.25
N ARG A 164 9.61 -5.07 8.09
CA ARG A 164 8.29 -5.51 8.52
C ARG A 164 7.59 -6.31 7.43
N GLN A 165 8.27 -7.20 6.70
CA GLN A 165 7.53 -8.31 6.09
C GLN A 165 6.81 -8.98 7.25
N PRO A 166 5.48 -8.93 7.32
CA PRO A 166 4.77 -9.53 8.43
C PRO A 166 5.26 -10.98 8.49
N SER A 167 5.80 -11.37 9.64
CA SER A 167 6.25 -12.75 9.83
C SER A 167 5.14 -13.64 9.29
N THR A 168 5.45 -14.50 8.32
CA THR A 168 4.46 -15.43 7.75
C THR A 168 4.20 -16.59 8.71
N LYS A 169 4.99 -16.65 9.82
CA LYS A 169 4.95 -17.73 10.79
C LYS A 169 4.56 -17.26 12.17
N ASP A 170 3.87 -18.12 12.90
CA ASP A 170 3.65 -17.97 14.33
C ASP A 170 4.97 -18.22 15.10
N PRO A 171 5.42 -17.32 15.97
CA PRO A 171 6.73 -17.42 16.61
C PRO A 171 6.84 -18.58 17.61
N LEU A 172 5.71 -19.05 18.17
CA LEU A 172 5.70 -20.14 19.14
C LEU A 172 5.77 -21.51 18.46
N THR A 173 4.97 -21.70 17.42
CA THR A 173 4.74 -23.01 16.78
C THR A 173 5.48 -23.19 15.47
N GLY A 174 5.93 -22.10 14.82
CA GLY A 174 6.55 -22.12 13.49
C GLY A 174 5.57 -22.39 12.34
N LEU A 175 4.28 -22.56 12.61
CA LEU A 175 3.22 -22.71 11.62
C LEU A 175 2.95 -21.39 10.89
N ALA A 176 2.16 -21.44 9.82
CA ALA A 176 1.61 -20.22 9.23
C ALA A 176 0.83 -19.43 10.30
N ASN A 177 1.06 -18.12 10.37
CA ASN A 177 0.22 -17.29 11.22
C ASN A 177 -1.12 -16.99 10.53
N ARG A 178 -2.06 -16.38 11.26
CA ARG A 178 -3.38 -16.02 10.74
C ARG A 178 -3.34 -15.25 9.44
N ALA A 179 -2.47 -14.23 9.34
CA ALA A 179 -2.40 -13.38 8.15
C ALA A 179 -1.93 -14.17 6.92
N HIS A 180 -0.90 -14.99 7.07
CA HIS A 180 -0.39 -15.82 5.99
C HIS A 180 -1.39 -16.93 5.60
N PHE A 181 -2.08 -17.52 6.57
CA PHE A 181 -3.11 -18.52 6.28
C PHE A 181 -4.25 -17.93 5.44
N LEU A 182 -4.77 -16.76 5.81
CA LEU A 182 -5.83 -16.07 5.07
C LEU A 182 -5.38 -15.65 3.67
N GLU A 183 -4.14 -15.18 3.52
CA GLU A 183 -3.55 -14.88 2.22
C GLU A 183 -3.51 -16.11 1.30
N GLN A 184 -3.02 -17.24 1.80
CA GLN A 184 -2.96 -18.49 1.02
C GLN A 184 -4.36 -19.03 0.69
N LEU A 185 -5.30 -18.95 1.63
CA LEU A 185 -6.69 -19.31 1.40
C LEU A 185 -7.32 -18.45 0.30
N GLY A 186 -7.06 -17.14 0.30
CA GLY A 186 -7.51 -16.25 -0.77
C GLY A 186 -6.98 -16.64 -2.16
N ARG A 187 -5.70 -17.03 -2.25
CA ARG A 187 -5.10 -17.52 -3.50
C ARG A 187 -5.77 -18.80 -3.99
N VAL A 188 -6.08 -19.73 -3.08
CA VAL A 188 -6.73 -21.01 -3.41
C VAL A 188 -8.18 -20.78 -3.85
N ILE A 189 -8.90 -19.84 -3.25
CA ILE A 189 -10.25 -19.44 -3.69
C ILE A 189 -10.18 -18.89 -5.13
N GLN A 190 -9.26 -17.99 -5.43
CA GLN A 190 -9.06 -17.46 -6.79
C GLN A 190 -8.72 -18.56 -7.78
N TYR A 191 -7.84 -19.48 -7.42
CA TYR A 191 -7.49 -20.62 -8.28
C TYR A 191 -8.71 -21.50 -8.58
N ARG A 192 -9.59 -21.74 -7.60
CA ARG A 192 -10.84 -22.47 -7.78
C ARG A 192 -11.79 -21.77 -8.76
N TYR A 193 -11.90 -20.45 -8.72
CA TYR A 193 -12.71 -19.69 -9.68
C TYR A 193 -12.31 -19.98 -11.13
N LEU A 194 -11.01 -20.12 -11.39
CA LEU A 194 -10.47 -20.43 -12.71
C LEU A 194 -10.56 -21.92 -13.04
N ASN A 195 -10.59 -22.80 -12.03
CA ASN A 195 -10.54 -24.26 -12.16
C ASN A 195 -11.69 -24.88 -11.37
N ARG A 196 -12.87 -24.97 -11.95
CA ARG A 196 -14.11 -25.44 -11.29
C ARG A 196 -14.02 -26.86 -10.72
N ASN A 197 -13.15 -27.72 -11.27
CA ASN A 197 -12.92 -29.10 -10.81
C ASN A 197 -11.93 -29.18 -9.63
N PHE A 198 -11.36 -28.05 -9.21
CA PHE A 198 -10.49 -27.97 -8.05
C PHE A 198 -11.33 -27.83 -6.79
N HIS A 199 -11.20 -28.76 -5.86
CA HIS A 199 -11.87 -28.73 -4.57
C HIS A 199 -10.85 -28.68 -3.45
N PHE A 200 -11.17 -27.94 -2.41
CA PHE A 200 -10.37 -27.82 -1.19
C PHE A 200 -11.31 -27.74 0.02
N ALA A 201 -10.73 -27.90 1.22
CA ALA A 201 -11.47 -27.76 2.46
C ALA A 201 -10.65 -26.99 3.50
N VAL A 202 -11.35 -26.32 4.39
CA VAL A 202 -10.77 -25.65 5.57
C VAL A 202 -11.25 -26.36 6.81
N LEU A 203 -10.31 -26.71 7.70
CA LEU A 203 -10.60 -27.18 9.04
C LEU A 203 -10.26 -26.06 10.02
N PHE A 204 -11.17 -25.77 10.93
CA PHE A 204 -10.95 -24.90 12.09
C PHE A 204 -10.94 -25.76 13.33
N ILE A 205 -9.89 -25.70 14.13
CA ILE A 205 -9.60 -26.65 15.21
C ILE A 205 -9.34 -25.86 16.48
N ASP A 206 -9.99 -26.27 17.58
CA ASP A 206 -9.78 -25.72 18.91
C ASP A 206 -9.40 -26.87 19.86
N LEU A 207 -8.38 -26.64 20.70
CA LEU A 207 -7.90 -27.65 21.64
C LEU A 207 -8.78 -27.71 22.89
N ASP A 208 -9.53 -28.78 23.01
CA ASP A 208 -10.39 -29.03 24.18
C ASP A 208 -9.55 -29.28 25.44
N GLY A 209 -9.84 -28.53 26.50
CA GLY A 209 -9.15 -28.67 27.78
C GLY A 209 -7.80 -27.97 27.89
N PHE A 210 -7.44 -27.10 26.94
CA PHE A 210 -6.21 -26.36 26.97
C PHE A 210 -6.14 -25.32 28.09
N LYS A 211 -7.21 -24.57 28.33
CA LYS A 211 -7.27 -23.58 29.44
C LYS A 211 -6.94 -24.18 30.80
N PRO A 212 -7.55 -25.30 31.24
CA PRO A 212 -7.16 -25.99 32.48
C PRO A 212 -5.69 -26.35 32.60
N VAL A 213 -5.03 -26.67 31.48
CA VAL A 213 -3.57 -26.93 31.48
C VAL A 213 -2.79 -25.68 31.85
N ASN A 214 -3.13 -24.55 31.25
CA ASN A 214 -2.51 -23.27 31.62
C ASN A 214 -2.77 -22.89 33.07
N ASP A 215 -4.01 -23.04 33.53
CA ASP A 215 -4.41 -22.64 34.86
C ASP A 215 -3.74 -23.52 35.95
N LYS A 216 -3.52 -24.81 35.67
CA LYS A 216 -2.91 -25.76 36.60
C LYS A 216 -1.39 -25.80 36.55
N LEU A 217 -0.81 -25.83 35.35
CA LEU A 217 0.63 -26.10 35.10
C LEU A 217 1.39 -24.89 34.60
N GLY A 218 0.70 -23.77 34.38
CA GLY A 218 1.28 -22.52 33.91
C GLY A 218 1.51 -22.45 32.41
N HIS A 219 1.76 -21.24 31.92
CA HIS A 219 1.88 -20.96 30.49
C HIS A 219 3.02 -21.72 29.77
N LYS A 220 4.10 -22.08 30.50
CA LYS A 220 5.19 -22.88 29.89
C LYS A 220 4.71 -24.28 29.48
N ALA A 221 3.85 -24.89 30.27
CA ALA A 221 3.23 -26.19 29.94
C ALA A 221 2.27 -26.04 28.76
N GLY A 222 1.43 -25.01 28.75
CA GLY A 222 0.57 -24.70 27.61
C GLY A 222 1.34 -24.46 26.33
N ASP A 223 2.46 -23.71 26.37
CA ASP A 223 3.34 -23.52 25.22
C ASP A 223 3.90 -24.85 24.68
N ALA A 224 4.23 -25.80 25.58
CA ALA A 224 4.69 -27.11 25.15
C ALA A 224 3.59 -27.91 24.49
N VAL A 225 2.34 -27.83 25.00
CA VAL A 225 1.15 -28.44 24.36
C VAL A 225 0.90 -27.85 22.99
N LEU A 226 0.95 -26.53 22.82
CA LEU A 226 0.76 -25.87 21.53
C LEU A 226 1.83 -26.27 20.50
N ARG A 227 3.10 -26.35 20.91
CA ARG A 227 4.19 -26.84 20.03
C ARG A 227 3.99 -28.31 19.67
N HIS A 228 3.50 -29.12 20.59
CA HIS A 228 3.20 -30.51 20.31
C HIS A 228 2.05 -30.65 19.32
N ALA A 229 0.92 -29.95 19.55
CA ALA A 229 -0.21 -29.94 18.66
C ALA A 229 0.19 -29.48 17.24
N ALA A 230 1.03 -28.45 17.12
CA ALA A 230 1.54 -27.96 15.85
C ALA A 230 2.29 -29.05 15.04
N ARG A 231 3.21 -29.76 15.70
CA ARG A 231 3.97 -30.89 15.06
C ARG A 231 3.04 -32.03 14.65
N LEU A 232 2.10 -32.34 15.50
CA LEU A 232 1.11 -33.39 15.27
C LEU A 232 0.23 -33.05 14.05
N LEU A 233 -0.32 -31.84 13.99
CA LEU A 233 -1.15 -31.39 12.86
C LEU A 233 -0.36 -31.41 11.55
N GLN A 234 0.91 -30.95 11.55
CA GLN A 234 1.77 -31.05 10.38
C GLN A 234 1.99 -32.49 9.91
N GLY A 235 2.08 -33.43 10.86
CA GLY A 235 2.22 -34.85 10.57
C GLY A 235 0.94 -35.56 10.09
N CYS A 236 -0.22 -34.89 10.21
CA CYS A 236 -1.52 -35.41 9.76
C CYS A 236 -1.89 -35.01 8.34
N VAL A 237 -1.17 -34.04 7.76
CA VAL A 237 -1.44 -33.49 6.43
C VAL A 237 -0.31 -33.81 5.46
N ARG A 238 -0.58 -33.74 4.16
CA ARG A 238 0.41 -34.03 3.12
C ARG A 238 1.18 -32.77 2.72
N LYS A 239 2.29 -32.96 2.02
CA LYS A 239 3.03 -31.88 1.38
C LYS A 239 2.10 -31.16 0.35
N GLY A 240 1.91 -29.86 0.54
CA GLY A 240 1.01 -29.05 -0.28
C GLY A 240 -0.27 -28.62 0.42
N ASP A 241 -0.59 -29.24 1.57
CA ASP A 241 -1.59 -28.68 2.50
C ASP A 241 -0.91 -27.67 3.43
N LEU A 242 -1.69 -26.78 4.04
CA LEU A 242 -1.18 -25.73 4.92
C LEU A 242 -1.77 -25.87 6.30
N VAL A 243 -0.91 -25.83 7.32
CA VAL A 243 -1.31 -25.76 8.73
C VAL A 243 -0.96 -24.39 9.26
N GLY A 244 -1.91 -23.73 9.93
CA GLY A 244 -1.75 -22.43 10.55
C GLY A 244 -2.16 -22.43 12.02
N ARG A 245 -1.62 -21.50 12.80
CA ARG A 245 -2.16 -21.13 14.10
C ARG A 245 -2.94 -19.83 13.96
N TYR A 246 -4.25 -19.91 14.25
CA TYR A 246 -5.14 -18.77 14.06
C TYR A 246 -5.09 -17.79 15.24
N GLY A 247 -4.97 -18.32 16.47
CA GLY A 247 -4.76 -17.56 17.70
C GLY A 247 -4.91 -18.47 18.92
N GLY A 248 -4.36 -18.11 20.05
CA GLY A 248 -4.53 -18.87 21.29
C GLY A 248 -4.28 -20.38 21.11
N ASP A 249 -5.33 -21.17 21.33
CA ASP A 249 -5.41 -22.62 21.14
C ASP A 249 -6.12 -23.04 19.85
N GLU A 250 -6.35 -22.08 18.93
CA GLU A 250 -7.02 -22.30 17.66
C GLU A 250 -6.02 -22.53 16.53
N PHE A 251 -6.25 -23.58 15.74
CA PHE A 251 -5.47 -23.96 14.58
C PHE A 251 -6.35 -24.05 13.32
N THR A 252 -5.73 -23.90 12.17
CA THR A 252 -6.39 -24.01 10.88
C THR A 252 -5.64 -24.97 9.97
N VAL A 253 -6.37 -25.70 9.13
CA VAL A 253 -5.80 -26.57 8.11
C VAL A 253 -6.49 -26.29 6.78
N LEU A 254 -5.70 -26.05 5.72
CA LEU A 254 -6.16 -25.94 4.35
C LEU A 254 -5.75 -27.22 3.62
N LEU A 255 -6.73 -28.01 3.23
CA LEU A 255 -6.54 -29.22 2.46
C LEU A 255 -6.81 -28.94 0.99
N ASN A 256 -5.78 -29.05 0.16
CA ASN A 256 -5.87 -28.85 -1.28
C ASN A 256 -6.24 -30.15 -2.02
N HIS A 257 -6.78 -30.06 -3.24
CA HIS A 257 -7.11 -31.23 -4.08
C HIS A 257 -7.91 -32.32 -3.36
N VAL A 258 -8.98 -31.91 -2.70
CA VAL A 258 -9.92 -32.83 -2.02
C VAL A 258 -10.81 -33.49 -3.07
N LYS A 259 -10.96 -34.82 -2.98
CA LYS A 259 -11.82 -35.60 -3.91
C LYS A 259 -13.24 -35.77 -3.38
N SER A 260 -13.39 -35.92 -2.07
CA SER A 260 -14.70 -36.15 -1.43
C SER A 260 -14.71 -35.63 0.02
N PRO A 261 -15.90 -35.35 0.60
CA PRO A 261 -16.02 -35.07 2.03
C PRO A 261 -15.45 -36.18 2.91
N ALA A 262 -15.54 -37.45 2.49
CA ALA A 262 -14.98 -38.59 3.21
C ALA A 262 -13.46 -38.53 3.34
N ASP A 263 -12.75 -37.93 2.37
CA ASP A 263 -11.29 -37.76 2.46
C ASP A 263 -10.93 -36.74 3.53
N VAL A 264 -11.73 -35.68 3.67
CA VAL A 264 -11.56 -34.64 4.70
C VAL A 264 -11.90 -35.20 6.09
N ALA A 265 -12.98 -35.96 6.19
CA ALA A 265 -13.37 -36.63 7.45
C ALA A 265 -12.25 -37.55 7.96
N ARG A 266 -11.60 -38.33 7.10
CA ARG A 266 -10.44 -39.18 7.48
C ARG A 266 -9.27 -38.37 8.04
N VAL A 267 -9.01 -37.18 7.52
CA VAL A 267 -7.97 -36.30 8.07
C VAL A 267 -8.39 -35.82 9.45
N ALA A 268 -9.64 -35.38 9.63
CA ALA A 268 -10.17 -34.94 10.92
C ALA A 268 -10.12 -36.07 11.96
N GLU A 269 -10.54 -37.28 11.61
CA GLU A 269 -10.47 -38.48 12.47
C GLU A 269 -9.03 -38.80 12.87
N THR A 270 -8.08 -38.69 11.91
CA THR A 270 -6.65 -38.90 12.19
C THR A 270 -6.12 -37.86 13.19
N ILE A 271 -6.52 -36.59 13.05
CA ILE A 271 -6.16 -35.53 13.99
C ILE A 271 -6.74 -35.84 15.37
N LEU A 272 -8.04 -36.17 15.47
CA LEU A 272 -8.71 -36.48 16.73
C LEU A 272 -8.07 -37.66 17.44
N ALA A 273 -7.72 -38.69 16.71
CA ALA A 273 -7.05 -39.88 17.28
C ALA A 273 -5.67 -39.54 17.85
N ARG A 274 -4.90 -38.72 17.13
CA ARG A 274 -3.53 -38.40 17.52
C ARG A 274 -3.44 -37.32 18.60
N VAL A 275 -4.35 -36.33 18.62
CA VAL A 275 -4.29 -35.23 19.59
C VAL A 275 -4.47 -35.70 21.02
N ARG A 276 -5.13 -36.84 21.23
CA ARG A 276 -5.34 -37.51 22.54
C ARG A 276 -4.10 -38.26 23.05
N THR A 277 -3.02 -38.31 22.32
CA THR A 277 -1.76 -38.90 22.79
C THR A 277 -1.24 -38.07 23.96
N PRO A 278 -0.97 -38.72 25.14
CA PRO A 278 -0.44 -37.99 26.29
C PRO A 278 0.84 -37.21 25.97
N ILE A 279 0.87 -35.97 26.41
CA ILE A 279 1.99 -35.06 26.25
C ILE A 279 2.68 -34.92 27.59
N ASP A 280 3.98 -35.22 27.67
CA ASP A 280 4.77 -35.01 28.88
C ASP A 280 5.20 -33.52 28.94
N VAL A 281 4.66 -32.81 29.93
CA VAL A 281 5.01 -31.42 30.25
C VAL A 281 5.46 -31.28 31.73
N GLY A 282 6.02 -32.36 32.28
CA GLY A 282 6.36 -32.53 33.70
C GLY A 282 5.37 -33.47 34.42
N GLU A 283 4.16 -33.55 33.97
CA GLU A 283 3.17 -34.61 34.19
C GLU A 283 2.46 -34.90 32.84
N PRO A 284 1.92 -36.14 32.67
CA PRO A 284 1.24 -36.50 31.43
C PRO A 284 -0.10 -35.75 31.33
N VAL A 285 -0.24 -34.95 30.27
CA VAL A 285 -1.46 -34.18 29.97
C VAL A 285 -2.10 -34.73 28.70
N VAL A 286 -3.40 -34.86 28.69
CA VAL A 286 -4.22 -35.25 27.55
C VAL A 286 -5.14 -34.07 27.21
N VAL A 287 -5.12 -33.62 25.96
CA VAL A 287 -6.06 -32.65 25.42
C VAL A 287 -6.88 -33.30 24.31
N GLY A 288 -8.08 -32.79 24.07
CA GLY A 288 -8.89 -33.15 22.90
C GLY A 288 -8.84 -32.09 21.84
N ALA A 289 -9.63 -32.26 20.78
CA ALA A 289 -9.87 -31.21 19.81
C ALA A 289 -11.32 -31.22 19.32
N SER A 290 -11.86 -30.06 19.05
CA SER A 290 -13.12 -29.87 18.34
C SER A 290 -12.81 -29.29 16.97
N ILE A 291 -13.33 -29.92 15.91
CA ILE A 291 -12.96 -29.58 14.52
C ILE A 291 -14.22 -29.21 13.74
N GLY A 292 -14.20 -28.02 13.16
CA GLY A 292 -15.20 -27.63 12.17
C GLY A 292 -14.62 -27.71 10.77
N ILE A 293 -15.40 -28.18 9.80
CA ILE A 293 -15.00 -28.41 8.42
C ILE A 293 -15.88 -27.62 7.47
N ALA A 294 -15.28 -26.75 6.67
CA ALA A 294 -15.95 -26.08 5.57
C ALA A 294 -15.38 -26.58 4.24
N MET A 295 -16.27 -27.08 3.38
CA MET A 295 -15.92 -27.47 2.02
C MET A 295 -15.97 -26.25 1.09
N SER A 296 -15.08 -26.20 0.10
CA SER A 296 -15.14 -25.17 -0.93
C SER A 296 -16.43 -25.26 -1.75
N THR A 297 -17.26 -24.24 -1.69
CA THR A 297 -18.46 -24.11 -2.52
C THR A 297 -18.34 -22.89 -3.43
N ASN A 298 -19.31 -22.66 -4.31
CA ASN A 298 -19.35 -21.46 -5.14
C ASN A 298 -19.95 -20.23 -4.41
N LEU A 299 -20.33 -20.41 -3.13
CA LEU A 299 -20.98 -19.37 -2.33
C LEU A 299 -20.01 -18.53 -1.50
N HIS A 300 -18.76 -18.98 -1.35
CA HIS A 300 -17.75 -18.25 -0.57
C HIS A 300 -17.11 -17.15 -1.42
N GLU A 301 -17.26 -15.90 -0.99
CA GLU A 301 -16.70 -14.74 -1.67
C GLU A 301 -15.25 -14.45 -1.22
N GLY A 302 -14.91 -14.83 0.00
CA GLY A 302 -13.60 -14.58 0.57
C GLY A 302 -13.16 -15.61 1.61
N PRO A 303 -11.90 -15.49 2.07
CA PRO A 303 -11.34 -16.37 3.10
C PRO A 303 -12.12 -16.36 4.40
N GLU A 304 -12.62 -15.18 4.80
CA GLU A 304 -13.34 -14.99 6.06
C GLU A 304 -14.66 -15.75 6.11
N ASP A 305 -15.32 -15.94 4.96
CA ASP A 305 -16.57 -16.69 4.89
C ASP A 305 -16.34 -18.17 5.20
N LEU A 306 -15.31 -18.77 4.60
CA LEU A 306 -14.93 -20.16 4.86
C LEU A 306 -14.49 -20.39 6.31
N ILE A 307 -13.72 -19.47 6.86
CA ILE A 307 -13.31 -19.53 8.27
C ILE A 307 -14.52 -19.46 9.18
N ARG A 308 -15.44 -18.53 8.93
CA ARG A 308 -16.66 -18.39 9.74
C ARG A 308 -17.52 -19.66 9.68
N ASP A 309 -17.69 -20.25 8.51
CA ASP A 309 -18.48 -21.47 8.35
C ASP A 309 -17.81 -22.67 9.04
N ALA A 310 -16.47 -22.76 8.97
CA ALA A 310 -15.71 -23.77 9.71
C ALA A 310 -15.77 -23.54 11.24
N ASP A 311 -15.68 -22.30 11.71
CA ASP A 311 -15.78 -21.94 13.13
C ASP A 311 -17.17 -22.29 13.67
N GLY A 312 -18.26 -21.94 12.95
CA GLY A 312 -19.62 -22.35 13.31
C GLY A 312 -19.78 -23.86 13.42
N ALA A 313 -19.18 -24.62 12.51
CA ALA A 313 -19.16 -26.09 12.58
C ALA A 313 -18.35 -26.59 13.79
N MET A 314 -17.22 -26.00 14.12
CA MET A 314 -16.40 -26.33 15.28
C MET A 314 -17.18 -26.11 16.59
N TYR A 315 -17.94 -25.01 16.67
CA TYR A 315 -18.79 -24.76 17.80
C TYR A 315 -19.86 -25.86 17.99
N ARG A 316 -20.44 -26.40 16.89
CA ARG A 316 -21.36 -27.56 16.98
C ARG A 316 -20.65 -28.82 17.47
N ALA A 317 -19.45 -29.09 17.00
CA ALA A 317 -18.65 -30.21 17.54
C ALA A 317 -18.39 -30.08 19.04
N LYS A 318 -18.10 -28.88 19.52
CA LYS A 318 -18.00 -28.61 20.98
C LYS A 318 -19.30 -28.89 21.73
N ALA A 319 -20.44 -28.43 21.19
CA ALA A 319 -21.75 -28.63 21.82
C ALA A 319 -22.19 -30.11 21.83
N GLN A 320 -21.75 -30.93 20.88
CA GLN A 320 -22.04 -32.35 20.78
C GLN A 320 -21.18 -33.23 21.71
N GLY A 321 -20.35 -32.65 22.55
CA GLY A 321 -19.60 -33.38 23.56
C GLY A 321 -18.07 -33.28 23.38
N LYS A 322 -17.60 -32.37 22.51
CA LYS A 322 -16.19 -32.17 22.23
C LYS A 322 -15.51 -33.40 21.61
N ASN A 323 -14.20 -33.28 21.34
CA ASN A 323 -13.38 -34.36 20.75
C ASN A 323 -14.06 -35.03 19.52
N SER A 324 -14.59 -34.21 18.65
CA SER A 324 -15.39 -34.59 17.49
C SER A 324 -15.19 -33.59 16.33
N TYR A 325 -15.74 -33.91 15.19
CA TYR A 325 -15.80 -32.97 14.08
C TYR A 325 -17.24 -32.78 13.57
N ALA A 326 -17.49 -31.63 12.95
CA ALA A 326 -18.73 -31.36 12.24
C ALA A 326 -18.44 -30.67 10.90
N PHE A 327 -19.23 -30.94 9.89
CA PHE A 327 -19.21 -30.20 8.64
C PHE A 327 -20.09 -28.95 8.75
N SER A 328 -19.70 -27.87 8.08
CA SER A 328 -20.61 -26.73 7.88
C SER A 328 -21.72 -27.16 6.93
N ASP A 329 -22.96 -26.95 7.32
CA ASP A 329 -24.13 -27.22 6.47
C ASP A 329 -24.47 -25.97 5.64
N GLU A 330 -24.87 -26.16 4.38
CA GLU A 330 -25.41 -25.06 3.56
C GLU A 330 -26.69 -24.44 4.20
N SER A 331 -27.33 -25.16 5.10
CA SER A 331 -28.51 -24.71 5.87
C SER A 331 -28.22 -23.73 7.01
N ASP A 332 -26.96 -23.59 7.42
CA ASP A 332 -26.55 -22.64 8.46
C ASP A 332 -26.50 -21.18 7.97
N ILE A 333 -26.51 -21.01 6.65
CA ILE A 333 -26.61 -19.69 6.03
C ILE A 333 -28.09 -19.32 5.97
N SER A 334 -28.50 -18.27 6.69
CA SER A 334 -29.89 -17.81 6.60
C SER A 334 -30.25 -17.48 5.14
N LYS A 335 -31.53 -17.72 4.78
CA LYS A 335 -32.01 -17.40 3.40
C LYS A 335 -31.77 -15.93 3.04
N GLU A 336 -31.77 -15.04 4.02
CA GLU A 336 -31.48 -13.63 3.88
C GLU A 336 -29.99 -13.39 3.59
N GLU A 337 -29.12 -14.08 4.25
CA GLU A 337 -27.66 -13.99 4.06
C GLU A 337 -27.23 -14.56 2.71
N LEU A 338 -27.85 -15.66 2.27
CA LEU A 338 -27.74 -16.20 0.90
C LEU A 338 -28.17 -15.18 -0.16
N LYS A 339 -29.30 -14.47 0.04
CA LYS A 339 -29.76 -13.43 -0.88
C LYS A 339 -28.81 -12.25 -0.95
N GLU A 340 -28.28 -11.81 0.19
CA GLU A 340 -27.31 -10.68 0.23
C GLU A 340 -25.97 -11.08 -0.38
N ARG A 341 -25.47 -12.29 -0.17
CA ARG A 341 -24.30 -12.86 -0.84
C ARG A 341 -24.52 -12.90 -2.36
N TRP A 342 -25.67 -13.40 -2.81
CA TRP A 342 -26.05 -13.43 -4.25
C TRP A 342 -26.07 -12.04 -4.88
N LYS A 343 -26.62 -11.04 -4.22
CA LYS A 343 -26.64 -9.66 -4.71
C LYS A 343 -25.22 -9.09 -4.88
N ARG A 344 -24.29 -9.40 -3.96
CA ARG A 344 -22.89 -8.98 -4.03
C ARG A 344 -22.14 -9.63 -5.18
N VAL A 345 -22.29 -10.95 -5.37
CA VAL A 345 -21.69 -11.71 -6.49
C VAL A 345 -22.17 -11.18 -7.85
N VAL A 346 -23.46 -10.93 -8.00
CA VAL A 346 -24.03 -10.35 -9.22
C VAL A 346 -23.46 -8.95 -9.47
N LYS A 347 -23.30 -8.12 -8.44
CA LYS A 347 -22.76 -6.77 -8.55
C LYS A 347 -21.28 -6.75 -8.93
N MET A 348 -20.46 -7.67 -8.40
CA MET A 348 -19.05 -7.81 -8.80
C MET A 348 -18.86 -8.30 -10.23
N ASN A 349 -19.67 -9.25 -10.68
CA ASN A 349 -19.62 -9.75 -12.06
C ASN A 349 -20.03 -8.69 -13.11
N TRP A 350 -20.84 -7.70 -12.73
CA TRP A 350 -21.19 -6.59 -13.63
C TRP A 350 -20.10 -5.52 -13.68
N SER A 351 -19.40 -5.24 -12.56
CA SER A 351 -18.30 -4.26 -12.54
C SER A 351 -17.04 -4.75 -13.24
N SER A 352 -16.79 -6.05 -13.31
CA SER A 352 -15.64 -6.65 -14.01
C SER A 352 -15.86 -6.85 -15.52
N ARG A 353 -17.09 -6.64 -16.05
CA ARG A 353 -17.38 -6.65 -17.49
C ARG A 353 -17.48 -5.25 -18.12
N ALA A 354 -17.30 -4.20 -17.31
CA ALA A 354 -17.36 -2.80 -17.73
C ALA A 354 -15.98 -2.10 -17.74
N LEU A 355 -14.90 -2.84 -17.70
CA LEU A 355 -13.51 -2.46 -17.95
C LEU A 355 -12.99 -3.36 -19.09
#